data_d1412f67b89a9554e3596209befba108
#
_entry.id   d1412f67b89a9554e3596209befba108
#
_cell.length_a   1.000
_cell.length_b   1.000
_cell.length_c   1.000
_cell.angle_alpha   90.00
_cell.angle_beta   90.00
_cell.angle_gamma   90.00
#
_symmetry.space_group_name_H-M   'P 1'
#
loop_
_entity.id
_entity.type
_entity.pdbx_description
1 polymer ?
#
loop_
_entity_poly.entity_id
_entity_poly.type
_entity_poly.pdbx_seq_one_letter_code
_entity_poly.pdbx_strand_id
1 'polypeptide(L)'
;MFCPKCGKPVPDGATFCPSCGTPMQAATPGPAPSPPTGPTTPPLSGIDALMKDSTAQSYWLNRLLALVVDGLIVFIPLVIITVIVAVFVAISGFTPFGIIVGGFVSIVWYFLFILYNMVMESTYGASFGKRFFHLKVVSKSGSNPNLGEAFIRNLSKIYWLILLLDVIVGLAVTKGYQQKYSDKFMGTSVVPV
;
A
#
# COMPACT_ATOMS: atom_id res chain seq x y z
N MET A 1 3.85 35.99 30.45
CA MET A 1 5.33 35.92 30.49
C MET A 1 5.87 36.79 31.63
N PHE A 2 7.18 36.66 32.03
CA PHE A 2 7.78 37.49 33.09
C PHE A 2 8.80 38.46 32.52
N CYS A 3 8.88 39.66 33.07
CA CYS A 3 9.85 40.66 32.65
C CYS A 3 11.28 40.24 33.02
N PRO A 4 12.24 40.16 32.06
CA PRO A 4 13.64 39.75 32.38
C PRO A 4 14.41 40.74 33.25
N LYS A 5 13.94 41.99 33.37
CA LYS A 5 14.61 43.02 34.17
C LYS A 5 14.08 43.13 35.58
N CYS A 6 12.77 43.02 35.81
CA CYS A 6 12.17 43.19 37.13
C CYS A 6 11.44 41.97 37.69
N GLY A 7 11.37 40.85 36.94
CA GLY A 7 10.74 39.59 37.34
C GLY A 7 9.23 39.60 37.54
N LYS A 8 8.56 40.73 37.29
CA LYS A 8 7.10 40.80 37.45
C LYS A 8 6.33 40.19 36.28
N PRO A 9 5.15 39.60 36.53
CA PRO A 9 4.32 39.05 35.48
C PRO A 9 3.84 40.16 34.51
N VAL A 10 3.89 39.88 33.21
CA VAL A 10 3.51 40.78 32.13
C VAL A 10 2.48 40.05 31.27
N PRO A 11 1.37 40.69 30.85
CA PRO A 11 0.40 40.06 29.99
C PRO A 11 1.03 39.72 28.64
N ASP A 12 0.55 38.61 28.03
CA ASP A 12 1.08 38.16 26.74
C ASP A 12 0.75 39.17 25.64
N GLY A 13 1.78 39.49 24.81
CA GLY A 13 1.66 40.49 23.73
C GLY A 13 1.98 41.93 24.12
N ALA A 14 2.35 42.22 25.38
CA ALA A 14 2.75 43.57 25.78
C ALA A 14 4.11 43.96 25.18
N THR A 15 4.18 45.11 24.50
CA THR A 15 5.41 45.64 23.91
C THR A 15 6.35 46.29 24.96
N PHE A 16 5.82 46.66 26.13
CA PHE A 16 6.58 47.25 27.25
C PHE A 16 6.12 46.67 28.58
N CYS A 17 7.05 46.53 29.51
CA CYS A 17 6.69 46.09 30.88
C CYS A 17 5.94 47.23 31.60
N PRO A 18 4.71 46.99 32.11
CA PRO A 18 3.93 48.04 32.81
C PRO A 18 4.53 48.44 34.13
N SER A 19 5.47 47.66 34.71
CA SER A 19 6.08 47.93 36.02
C SER A 19 7.44 48.65 35.94
N CYS A 20 8.23 48.48 34.90
CA CYS A 20 9.55 49.08 34.77
C CYS A 20 9.83 49.73 33.44
N GLY A 21 8.87 49.80 32.50
CA GLY A 21 9.01 50.46 31.21
C GLY A 21 9.99 49.81 30.23
N THR A 22 10.55 48.65 30.56
CA THR A 22 11.52 47.99 29.70
C THR A 22 10.83 47.49 28.45
N PRO A 23 11.32 47.78 27.20
CA PRO A 23 10.75 47.27 25.96
C PRO A 23 10.88 45.74 25.99
N MET A 24 9.74 45.08 25.85
CA MET A 24 9.66 43.65 25.68
C MET A 24 9.73 43.41 24.16
N GLN A 25 10.86 42.92 23.67
CA GLN A 25 10.87 42.41 22.31
C GLN A 25 9.83 41.32 22.23
N ALA A 26 8.80 41.56 21.41
CA ALA A 26 7.93 40.47 20.99
C ALA A 26 8.88 39.36 20.50
N ALA A 27 8.78 38.19 21.09
CA ALA A 27 9.52 37.03 20.59
C ALA A 27 9.11 36.89 19.12
N THR A 28 9.94 37.39 18.23
CA THR A 28 9.82 37.08 16.81
C THR A 28 9.75 35.55 16.78
N PRO A 29 8.72 34.93 16.19
CA PRO A 29 8.72 33.49 16.04
C PRO A 29 10.04 33.16 15.35
N GLY A 30 10.98 32.55 16.09
CA GLY A 30 12.23 32.08 15.53
C GLY A 30 11.86 31.27 14.29
N PRO A 31 12.65 31.33 13.21
CA PRO A 31 12.39 30.50 12.04
C PRO A 31 12.14 29.10 12.55
N ALA A 32 10.97 28.53 12.18
CA ALA A 32 10.58 27.19 12.54
C ALA A 32 11.81 26.28 12.34
N PRO A 33 12.18 25.42 13.31
CA PRO A 33 13.32 24.54 13.12
C PRO A 33 13.17 23.87 11.78
N SER A 34 14.11 24.16 10.87
CA SER A 34 14.16 23.54 9.53
C SER A 34 14.08 22.04 9.78
N PRO A 35 13.20 21.30 9.11
CA PRO A 35 13.20 19.85 9.22
C PRO A 35 14.65 19.39 9.01
N PRO A 36 15.16 18.43 9.81
CA PRO A 36 16.54 18.01 9.72
C PRO A 36 16.85 17.68 8.27
N THR A 37 17.71 18.48 7.67
CA THR A 37 18.31 18.20 6.36
C THR A 37 19.25 17.02 6.57
N GLY A 38 18.66 15.81 6.66
CA GLY A 38 19.40 14.59 6.45
C GLY A 38 20.08 14.67 5.05
N PRO A 39 21.17 13.98 4.84
CA PRO A 39 21.88 14.01 3.58
C PRO A 39 20.89 13.77 2.44
N THR A 40 20.68 14.76 1.60
CA THR A 40 19.84 14.72 0.39
C THR A 40 20.57 13.88 -0.66
N THR A 41 20.72 12.59 -0.41
CA THR A 41 20.94 11.65 -1.49
C THR A 41 19.72 11.72 -2.41
N PRO A 42 19.90 11.93 -3.71
CA PRO A 42 18.78 11.90 -4.64
C PRO A 42 18.03 10.59 -4.44
N PRO A 43 16.69 10.59 -4.43
CA PRO A 43 15.91 9.37 -4.21
C PRO A 43 16.35 8.34 -5.25
N LEU A 44 16.84 7.20 -4.76
CA LEU A 44 17.24 6.06 -5.58
C LEU A 44 16.08 5.66 -6.49
N SER A 45 16.37 5.22 -7.71
CA SER A 45 15.35 4.57 -8.54
C SER A 45 14.78 3.36 -7.77
N GLY A 46 13.55 2.96 -8.02
CA GLY A 46 12.95 1.82 -7.33
C GLY A 46 13.78 0.53 -7.50
N ILE A 47 14.44 0.38 -8.65
CA ILE A 47 15.33 -0.75 -8.95
C ILE A 47 16.60 -0.68 -8.09
N ASP A 48 17.26 0.49 -8.03
CA ASP A 48 18.47 0.66 -7.21
C ASP A 48 18.17 0.46 -5.72
N ALA A 49 17.00 0.93 -5.25
CA ALA A 49 16.55 0.69 -3.90
C ALA A 49 16.36 -0.82 -3.64
N LEU A 50 15.73 -1.54 -4.56
CA LEU A 50 15.52 -2.99 -4.42
C LEU A 50 16.85 -3.76 -4.39
N MET A 51 17.88 -3.30 -5.11
CA MET A 51 19.19 -3.97 -5.14
C MET A 51 20.05 -3.66 -3.92
N LYS A 52 19.91 -2.48 -3.31
CA LYS A 52 20.85 -1.97 -2.30
C LYS A 52 20.25 -1.83 -0.90
N ASP A 53 18.92 -1.74 -0.79
CA ASP A 53 18.23 -1.49 0.47
C ASP A 53 17.49 -2.74 0.95
N SER A 54 17.93 -3.29 2.08
CA SER A 54 17.28 -4.45 2.71
C SER A 54 15.83 -4.17 3.13
N THR A 55 15.49 -2.90 3.41
CA THR A 55 14.12 -2.49 3.73
C THR A 55 13.21 -2.61 2.50
N ALA A 56 13.72 -2.22 1.33
CA ALA A 56 12.98 -2.37 0.08
C ALA A 56 12.79 -3.86 -0.28
N GLN A 57 13.82 -4.69 -0.06
CA GLN A 57 13.75 -6.13 -0.29
C GLN A 57 12.72 -6.81 0.62
N SER A 58 12.75 -6.54 1.92
CA SER A 58 11.78 -7.10 2.88
C SER A 58 10.36 -6.62 2.59
N TYR A 59 10.18 -5.38 2.19
CA TYR A 59 8.89 -4.84 1.78
C TYR A 59 8.28 -5.60 0.59
N TRP A 60 9.08 -5.84 -0.47
CA TRP A 60 8.61 -6.58 -1.63
C TRP A 60 8.40 -8.06 -1.34
N LEU A 61 9.24 -8.65 -0.48
CA LEU A 61 9.04 -10.01 0.01
C LEU A 61 7.70 -10.14 0.75
N ASN A 62 7.40 -9.22 1.65
CA ASN A 62 6.12 -9.20 2.38
C ASN A 62 4.92 -9.04 1.43
N ARG A 63 5.03 -8.23 0.37
CA ARG A 63 3.99 -8.12 -0.67
C ARG A 63 3.81 -9.42 -1.44
N LEU A 64 4.90 -10.11 -1.77
CA LEU A 64 4.86 -11.41 -2.44
C LEU A 64 4.22 -12.47 -1.54
N LEU A 65 4.65 -12.56 -0.28
CA LEU A 65 4.10 -13.49 0.69
C LEU A 65 2.60 -13.21 0.95
N ALA A 66 2.22 -11.94 1.03
CA ALA A 66 0.80 -11.56 1.13
C ALA A 66 -0.01 -12.05 -0.08
N LEU A 67 0.54 -11.94 -1.30
CA LEU A 67 -0.10 -12.46 -2.50
C LEU A 67 -0.24 -13.99 -2.47
N VAL A 68 0.78 -14.70 -1.97
CA VAL A 68 0.73 -16.17 -1.81
C VAL A 68 -0.35 -16.56 -0.80
N VAL A 69 -0.43 -15.90 0.35
CA VAL A 69 -1.45 -16.17 1.36
C VAL A 69 -2.86 -15.90 0.79
N ASP A 70 -3.06 -14.76 0.13
CA ASP A 70 -4.34 -14.46 -0.53
C ASP A 70 -4.70 -15.51 -1.60
N GLY A 71 -3.69 -15.95 -2.36
CA GLY A 71 -3.84 -17.03 -3.33
C GLY A 71 -4.28 -18.33 -2.69
N LEU A 72 -3.65 -18.75 -1.60
CA LEU A 72 -3.99 -19.98 -0.88
C LEU A 72 -5.41 -19.92 -0.32
N ILE A 73 -5.83 -18.81 0.25
CA ILE A 73 -7.19 -18.64 0.80
C ILE A 73 -8.26 -18.88 -0.28
N VAL A 74 -8.04 -18.40 -1.49
CA VAL A 74 -8.99 -18.57 -2.59
C VAL A 74 -8.78 -19.92 -3.30
N PHE A 75 -7.52 -20.36 -3.46
CA PHE A 75 -7.16 -21.56 -4.21
C PHE A 75 -7.58 -22.87 -3.51
N ILE A 76 -7.38 -22.98 -2.19
CA ILE A 76 -7.66 -24.24 -1.48
C ILE A 76 -9.13 -24.70 -1.62
N PRO A 77 -10.14 -23.86 -1.34
CA PRO A 77 -11.55 -24.24 -1.53
C PRO A 77 -11.85 -24.63 -2.98
N LEU A 78 -11.24 -23.93 -3.93
CA LEU A 78 -11.48 -24.17 -5.34
C LEU A 78 -10.87 -25.50 -5.81
N VAL A 79 -9.66 -25.84 -5.35
CA VAL A 79 -9.04 -27.15 -5.64
C VAL A 79 -9.92 -28.28 -5.12
N ILE A 80 -10.47 -28.15 -3.92
CA ILE A 80 -11.39 -29.15 -3.36
C ILE A 80 -12.61 -29.33 -4.27
N ILE A 81 -13.25 -28.24 -4.69
CA ILE A 81 -14.40 -28.28 -5.59
C ILE A 81 -14.00 -28.89 -6.94
N THR A 82 -12.85 -28.51 -7.49
CA THR A 82 -12.37 -29.02 -8.79
C THR A 82 -12.10 -30.52 -8.73
N VAL A 83 -11.51 -31.01 -7.64
CA VAL A 83 -11.26 -32.45 -7.43
C VAL A 83 -12.59 -33.22 -7.34
N ILE A 84 -13.57 -32.71 -6.60
CA ILE A 84 -14.89 -33.33 -6.50
C ILE A 84 -15.54 -33.44 -7.88
N VAL A 85 -15.52 -32.36 -8.66
CA VAL A 85 -16.07 -32.34 -10.03
C VAL A 85 -15.30 -33.28 -10.95
N ALA A 86 -13.96 -33.32 -10.86
CA ALA A 86 -13.14 -34.20 -11.69
C ALA A 86 -13.42 -35.69 -11.40
N VAL A 87 -13.57 -36.05 -10.12
CA VAL A 87 -13.97 -37.44 -9.71
C VAL A 87 -15.34 -37.78 -10.27
N PHE A 88 -16.30 -36.86 -10.16
CA PHE A 88 -17.66 -37.09 -10.70
C PHE A 88 -17.63 -37.28 -12.22
N VAL A 89 -16.89 -36.46 -12.95
CA VAL A 89 -16.71 -36.58 -14.40
C VAL A 89 -16.02 -37.89 -14.79
N ALA A 90 -14.99 -38.32 -14.03
CA ALA A 90 -14.27 -39.56 -14.28
C ALA A 90 -15.21 -40.80 -14.11
N ILE A 91 -16.06 -40.78 -13.08
CA ILE A 91 -17.02 -41.85 -12.85
C ILE A 91 -18.11 -41.89 -13.92
N SER A 92 -18.57 -40.72 -14.39
CA SER A 92 -19.62 -40.61 -15.41
C SER A 92 -19.17 -40.99 -16.83
N GLY A 93 -17.84 -41.05 -17.08
CA GLY A 93 -17.25 -41.34 -18.39
C GLY A 93 -17.38 -40.20 -19.42
N PHE A 94 -17.88 -39.04 -19.01
CA PHE A 94 -18.15 -37.91 -19.94
C PHE A 94 -16.96 -36.93 -20.01
N THR A 95 -15.86 -37.41 -20.62
CA THR A 95 -14.58 -36.67 -20.69
C THR A 95 -14.66 -35.29 -21.41
N PRO A 96 -15.40 -35.07 -22.51
CA PRO A 96 -15.53 -33.76 -23.12
C PRO A 96 -16.14 -32.71 -22.19
N PHE A 97 -17.09 -33.11 -21.36
CA PHE A 97 -17.70 -32.25 -20.36
C PHE A 97 -16.67 -31.80 -19.31
N GLY A 98 -15.75 -32.69 -18.91
CA GLY A 98 -14.68 -32.36 -17.96
C GLY A 98 -13.75 -31.24 -18.42
N ILE A 99 -13.41 -31.21 -19.71
CA ILE A 99 -12.56 -30.15 -20.31
C ILE A 99 -13.28 -28.80 -20.25
N ILE A 100 -14.56 -28.77 -20.63
CA ILE A 100 -15.38 -27.53 -20.62
C ILE A 100 -15.53 -27.01 -19.18
N VAL A 101 -15.86 -27.89 -18.24
CA VAL A 101 -16.03 -27.54 -16.83
C VAL A 101 -14.69 -27.05 -16.24
N GLY A 102 -13.57 -27.70 -16.54
CA GLY A 102 -12.26 -27.31 -16.08
C GLY A 102 -11.86 -25.90 -16.58
N GLY A 103 -12.13 -25.61 -17.84
CA GLY A 103 -11.91 -24.27 -18.40
C GLY A 103 -12.78 -23.20 -17.74
N PHE A 104 -14.07 -23.49 -17.55
CA PHE A 104 -15.00 -22.59 -16.87
C PHE A 104 -14.60 -22.33 -15.41
N VAL A 105 -14.25 -23.38 -14.67
CA VAL A 105 -13.78 -23.27 -13.29
C VAL A 105 -12.54 -22.36 -13.19
N SER A 106 -11.60 -22.48 -14.14
CA SER A 106 -10.41 -21.62 -14.16
C SER A 106 -10.76 -20.14 -14.33
N ILE A 107 -11.69 -19.83 -15.25
CA ILE A 107 -12.15 -18.44 -15.48
C ILE A 107 -12.83 -17.90 -14.21
N VAL A 108 -13.72 -18.67 -13.61
CA VAL A 108 -14.41 -18.31 -12.38
C VAL A 108 -13.42 -18.05 -11.26
N TRP A 109 -12.34 -18.83 -11.18
CA TRP A 109 -11.30 -18.66 -10.17
C TRP A 109 -10.59 -17.30 -10.28
N TYR A 110 -10.14 -16.92 -11.48
CA TYR A 110 -9.50 -15.61 -11.68
C TYR A 110 -10.45 -14.47 -11.32
N PHE A 111 -11.71 -14.60 -11.71
CA PHE A 111 -12.73 -13.60 -11.38
C PHE A 111 -12.94 -13.48 -9.87
N LEU A 112 -13.11 -14.59 -9.16
CA LEU A 112 -13.28 -14.61 -7.70
C LEU A 112 -12.06 -14.05 -6.96
N PHE A 113 -10.84 -14.36 -7.44
CA PHE A 113 -9.62 -13.85 -6.86
C PHE A 113 -9.50 -12.31 -7.00
N ILE A 114 -9.87 -11.77 -8.16
CA ILE A 114 -9.91 -10.31 -8.35
C ILE A 114 -11.00 -9.68 -7.50
N LEU A 115 -12.20 -10.24 -7.52
CA LEU A 115 -13.34 -9.75 -6.75
C LEU A 115 -13.02 -9.73 -5.24
N TYR A 116 -12.45 -10.81 -4.72
CA TYR A 116 -11.98 -10.89 -3.34
C TYR A 116 -11.02 -9.75 -2.99
N ASN A 117 -9.95 -9.58 -3.79
CA ASN A 117 -8.96 -8.54 -3.54
C ASN A 117 -9.57 -7.14 -3.67
N MET A 118 -10.42 -6.91 -4.66
CA MET A 118 -11.10 -5.63 -4.90
C MET A 118 -11.99 -5.24 -3.72
N VAL A 119 -12.85 -6.15 -3.26
CA VAL A 119 -13.76 -5.90 -2.13
C VAL A 119 -12.97 -5.69 -0.84
N MET A 120 -12.00 -6.54 -0.55
CA MET A 120 -11.19 -6.42 0.67
C MET A 120 -10.37 -5.13 0.71
N GLU A 121 -9.76 -4.73 -0.39
CA GLU A 121 -8.97 -3.49 -0.46
C GLU A 121 -9.85 -2.24 -0.38
N SER A 122 -11.05 -2.24 -0.99
CA SER A 122 -11.95 -1.07 -0.93
C SER A 122 -12.61 -0.91 0.43
N THR A 123 -13.02 -1.99 1.08
CA THR A 123 -13.72 -1.93 2.38
C THR A 123 -12.76 -1.77 3.55
N TYR A 124 -11.69 -2.54 3.56
CA TYR A 124 -10.78 -2.63 4.71
C TYR A 124 -9.40 -2.00 4.45
N GLY A 125 -9.12 -1.58 3.23
CA GLY A 125 -7.80 -1.06 2.84
C GLY A 125 -6.73 -2.14 2.67
N ALA A 126 -7.04 -3.42 2.89
CA ALA A 126 -6.07 -4.50 2.74
C ALA A 126 -6.76 -5.85 2.54
N SER A 127 -6.21 -6.73 1.71
CA SER A 127 -6.57 -8.15 1.66
C SER A 127 -6.12 -8.87 2.93
N PHE A 128 -6.58 -10.08 3.14
CA PHE A 128 -6.25 -10.86 4.34
C PHE A 128 -4.74 -11.10 4.46
N GLY A 129 -4.09 -11.51 3.35
CA GLY A 129 -2.64 -11.68 3.32
C GLY A 129 -1.89 -10.38 3.60
N LYS A 130 -2.33 -9.24 3.08
CA LYS A 130 -1.71 -7.94 3.37
C LYS A 130 -1.85 -7.56 4.84
N ARG A 131 -3.00 -7.81 5.47
CA ARG A 131 -3.18 -7.59 6.91
C ARG A 131 -2.23 -8.41 7.75
N PHE A 132 -2.04 -9.69 7.37
CA PHE A 132 -1.12 -10.59 8.06
C PHE A 132 0.32 -10.07 8.06
N PHE A 133 0.75 -9.43 6.97
CA PHE A 133 2.07 -8.80 6.83
C PHE A 133 2.09 -7.31 7.16
N HIS A 134 1.09 -6.80 7.88
CA HIS A 134 1.00 -5.39 8.31
C HIS A 134 1.13 -4.41 7.13
N LEU A 135 0.48 -4.71 6.01
CA LEU A 135 0.45 -3.88 4.81
C LEU A 135 -0.94 -3.31 4.59
N LYS A 136 -1.03 -2.01 4.33
CA LYS A 136 -2.28 -1.32 3.99
C LYS A 136 -2.16 -0.59 2.67
N VAL A 137 -3.24 -0.61 1.91
CA VAL A 137 -3.39 0.18 0.69
C VAL A 137 -4.05 1.51 1.03
N VAL A 138 -3.45 2.59 0.58
CA VAL A 138 -3.98 3.95 0.74
C VAL A 138 -4.05 4.65 -0.61
N SER A 139 -5.13 5.39 -0.82
CA SER A 139 -5.28 6.32 -1.95
C SER A 139 -4.52 7.62 -1.65
N LYS A 140 -4.35 8.49 -2.65
CA LYS A 140 -3.76 9.84 -2.48
C LYS A 140 -4.45 10.68 -1.42
N SER A 141 -5.75 10.45 -1.20
CA SER A 141 -6.54 11.12 -0.16
C SER A 141 -6.27 10.61 1.26
N GLY A 142 -5.43 9.57 1.42
CA GLY A 142 -5.21 8.90 2.71
C GLY A 142 -6.31 7.91 3.11
N SER A 143 -7.39 7.83 2.34
CA SER A 143 -8.50 6.88 2.55
C SER A 143 -8.23 5.51 1.92
N ASN A 144 -9.10 4.54 2.18
CA ASN A 144 -9.09 3.28 1.44
C ASN A 144 -9.36 3.55 -0.05
N PRO A 145 -8.78 2.73 -0.97
CA PRO A 145 -9.05 2.87 -2.39
C PRO A 145 -10.53 2.61 -2.69
N ASN A 146 -11.09 3.34 -3.66
CA ASN A 146 -12.44 3.05 -4.13
C ASN A 146 -12.47 1.75 -4.96
N LEU A 147 -13.66 1.23 -5.27
CA LEU A 147 -13.83 -0.03 -6.01
C LEU A 147 -13.13 -0.01 -7.37
N GLY A 148 -13.19 1.13 -8.10
CA GLY A 148 -12.53 1.27 -9.41
C GLY A 148 -11.00 1.26 -9.30
N GLU A 149 -10.44 1.99 -8.34
CA GLU A 149 -9.01 1.98 -8.04
C GLU A 149 -8.55 0.57 -7.65
N ALA A 150 -9.29 -0.10 -6.77
CA ALA A 150 -9.00 -1.47 -6.35
C ALA A 150 -9.10 -2.46 -7.50
N PHE A 151 -10.08 -2.32 -8.40
CA PHE A 151 -10.23 -3.18 -9.58
C PHE A 151 -9.03 -3.07 -10.52
N ILE A 152 -8.70 -1.86 -10.98
CA ILE A 152 -7.59 -1.63 -11.93
C ILE A 152 -6.25 -2.11 -11.37
N ARG A 153 -5.98 -1.84 -10.09
CA ARG A 153 -4.77 -2.32 -9.41
C ARG A 153 -4.64 -3.84 -9.39
N ASN A 154 -5.76 -4.55 -9.24
CA ASN A 154 -5.79 -6.00 -9.11
C ASN A 154 -5.87 -6.69 -10.47
N LEU A 155 -6.17 -5.96 -11.55
CA LEU A 155 -6.25 -6.49 -12.91
C LEU A 155 -4.93 -7.12 -13.37
N SER A 156 -3.79 -6.56 -12.97
CA SER A 156 -2.46 -7.13 -13.27
C SER A 156 -2.24 -8.52 -12.65
N LYS A 157 -3.01 -8.90 -11.62
CA LYS A 157 -2.91 -10.21 -10.98
C LYS A 157 -3.54 -11.35 -11.77
N ILE A 158 -4.27 -11.07 -12.87
CA ILE A 158 -4.90 -12.09 -13.73
C ILE A 158 -3.85 -13.03 -14.30
N TYR A 159 -2.72 -12.48 -14.73
CA TYR A 159 -1.67 -13.25 -15.35
C TYR A 159 -0.31 -12.87 -14.76
N TRP A 160 0.47 -13.86 -14.34
CA TRP A 160 1.73 -13.63 -13.63
C TRP A 160 2.74 -12.76 -14.40
N LEU A 161 2.75 -12.88 -15.75
CA LEU A 161 3.63 -12.07 -16.60
C LEU A 161 3.22 -10.58 -16.59
N ILE A 162 1.91 -10.30 -16.62
CA ILE A 162 1.38 -8.93 -16.52
C ILE A 162 1.72 -8.34 -15.14
N LEU A 163 1.60 -9.13 -14.08
CA LEU A 163 1.99 -8.71 -12.74
C LEU A 163 3.49 -8.40 -12.65
N LEU A 164 4.33 -9.25 -13.23
CA LEU A 164 5.77 -9.04 -13.28
C LEU A 164 6.13 -7.75 -14.02
N LEU A 165 5.52 -7.51 -15.19
CA LEU A 165 5.70 -6.28 -15.96
C LEU A 165 5.22 -5.06 -15.19
N ASP A 166 4.07 -5.13 -14.52
CA ASP A 166 3.50 -4.06 -13.69
C ASP A 166 4.46 -3.66 -12.55
N VAL A 167 5.13 -4.63 -11.94
CA VAL A 167 6.15 -4.40 -10.90
C VAL A 167 7.43 -3.81 -11.48
N ILE A 168 7.99 -4.42 -12.53
CA ILE A 168 9.26 -3.96 -13.13
C ILE A 168 9.12 -2.54 -13.68
N VAL A 169 8.07 -2.26 -14.45
CA VAL A 169 7.81 -0.94 -15.00
C VAL A 169 7.54 0.07 -13.87
N GLY A 170 6.80 -0.35 -12.83
CA GLY A 170 6.60 0.47 -11.66
C GLY A 170 7.91 0.91 -11.00
N LEU A 171 8.80 -0.05 -10.71
CA LEU A 171 10.10 0.21 -10.11
C LEU A 171 11.02 1.07 -11.00
N ALA A 172 10.93 0.93 -12.32
CA ALA A 172 11.72 1.71 -13.26
C ALA A 172 11.25 3.18 -13.37
N VAL A 173 9.93 3.40 -13.29
CA VAL A 173 9.32 4.73 -13.55
C VAL A 173 9.04 5.51 -12.28
N THR A 174 8.92 4.85 -11.11
CA THR A 174 8.65 5.52 -9.83
C THR A 174 9.92 5.94 -9.12
N LYS A 175 9.87 7.11 -8.48
CA LYS A 175 10.88 7.51 -7.49
C LYS A 175 10.53 6.81 -6.16
N GLY A 176 11.32 5.82 -5.78
CA GLY A 176 11.07 4.98 -4.61
C GLY A 176 10.53 3.59 -4.98
N TYR A 177 10.47 2.70 -3.99
CA TYR A 177 10.21 1.27 -4.18
C TYR A 177 8.78 0.81 -3.81
N GLN A 178 7.91 1.73 -3.36
CA GLN A 178 6.62 1.35 -2.75
C GLN A 178 5.47 1.15 -3.74
N GLN A 179 5.64 1.47 -5.02
CA GLN A 179 4.57 1.45 -6.00
C GLN A 179 4.91 0.60 -7.21
N LYS A 180 4.00 -0.25 -7.63
CA LYS A 180 3.97 -0.83 -8.97
C LYS A 180 3.32 0.15 -9.96
N TYR A 181 3.40 -0.08 -11.26
CA TYR A 181 2.90 0.86 -12.26
C TYR A 181 1.40 1.15 -12.13
N SER A 182 0.58 0.11 -11.95
CA SER A 182 -0.85 0.27 -11.73
C SER A 182 -1.19 1.04 -10.44
N ASP A 183 -0.38 0.89 -9.38
CA ASP A 183 -0.53 1.69 -8.14
C ASP A 183 -0.27 3.17 -8.43
N LYS A 184 0.79 3.48 -9.19
CA LYS A 184 1.11 4.86 -9.61
C LYS A 184 0.02 5.45 -10.49
N PHE A 185 -0.47 4.69 -11.46
CA PHE A 185 -1.52 5.11 -12.38
C PHE A 185 -2.81 5.50 -11.64
N MET A 186 -3.22 4.69 -10.66
CA MET A 186 -4.40 4.96 -9.83
C MET A 186 -4.13 5.92 -8.67
N GLY A 187 -2.87 6.31 -8.46
CA GLY A 187 -2.52 7.20 -7.34
C GLY A 187 -2.69 6.56 -5.97
N THR A 188 -2.44 5.28 -5.88
CA THR A 188 -2.47 4.52 -4.63
C THR A 188 -1.06 4.10 -4.23
N SER A 189 -0.89 3.75 -2.97
CA SER A 189 0.35 3.17 -2.47
C SER A 189 0.06 2.08 -1.44
N VAL A 190 1.02 1.19 -1.24
CA VAL A 190 0.96 0.21 -0.15
C VAL A 190 1.94 0.67 0.91
N VAL A 191 1.46 0.81 2.13
CA VAL A 191 2.27 1.27 3.25
C VAL A 191 2.31 0.22 4.35
N PRO A 192 3.42 0.07 5.07
CA PRO A 192 3.46 -0.73 6.30
C PRO A 192 2.63 -0.03 7.39
N VAL A 193 1.96 -0.81 8.24
CA VAL A 193 1.08 -0.32 9.33
C VAL A 193 1.57 -0.87 10.66
#